data_c0e3df366a8106b32039798008b2d7ba
#
_entry.id   c0e3df366a8106b32039798008b2d7ba
#
_cell.length_a   1.000
_cell.length_b   1.000
_cell.length_c   1.000
_cell.angle_alpha   90.00
_cell.angle_beta   90.00
_cell.angle_gamma   90.00
#
_symmetry.space_group_name_H-M   'P 1'
#
loop_
_entity.id
_entity.type
_entity.pdbx_description
1 polymer ?
#
loop_
_entity_poly.entity_id
_entity_poly.type
_entity_poly.pdbx_seq_one_letter_code
_entity_poly.pdbx_strand_id
1 'polypeptide(L)'
;SLPLRARLTQHPLSPWRVLLLRLFGARIEGTPFVASSAIVKMPWQLVLEDRACLAPGCEVYNLGPCIVRARATVAQYVYLCGGTHDLSREELPLATGAIEIGADAFIGAKAIVLPGVRIGEGAVIGAGSVVTKDVDPWTIAAGNPAKPIGPREHPRAPR
;
A
#
# COMPACT_ATOMS: atom_id res chain seq x y z
N SER A 1 6.79 3.88 29.27
CA SER A 1 5.64 3.74 28.37
C SER A 1 6.17 3.45 26.95
N LEU A 2 5.88 2.29 26.40
CA LEU A 2 6.23 1.93 25.03
C LEU A 2 5.58 2.90 24.04
N PRO A 3 6.29 3.37 23.00
CA PRO A 3 5.73 4.27 22.01
C PRO A 3 4.53 3.62 21.32
N LEU A 4 3.54 4.42 20.94
CA LEU A 4 2.27 3.98 20.33
C LEU A 4 2.47 3.01 19.13
N ARG A 5 3.56 3.18 18.38
CA ARG A 5 3.95 2.28 17.28
C ARG A 5 4.21 0.83 17.74
N ALA A 6 4.77 0.63 18.94
CA ALA A 6 5.03 -0.71 19.48
C ALA A 6 3.75 -1.44 19.89
N ARG A 7 2.65 -0.73 20.19
CA ARG A 7 1.37 -1.34 20.55
C ARG A 7 0.59 -1.82 19.32
N LEU A 8 0.75 -1.19 18.17
CA LEU A 8 0.07 -1.59 16.92
C LEU A 8 0.68 -2.84 16.30
N THR A 9 1.97 -3.11 16.58
CA THR A 9 2.66 -4.32 16.07
C THR A 9 2.38 -5.58 16.89
N GLN A 10 1.72 -5.47 18.04
CA GLN A 10 1.45 -6.58 18.96
C GLN A 10 0.02 -7.13 18.88
N HIS A 11 -0.69 -6.91 17.77
CA HIS A 11 -1.99 -7.60 17.61
C HIS A 11 -1.72 -9.11 17.44
N PRO A 12 -2.23 -9.98 18.33
CA PRO A 12 -1.86 -11.41 18.38
C PRO A 12 -2.14 -12.18 17.09
N LEU A 13 -2.95 -11.64 16.18
CA LEU A 13 -3.33 -12.27 14.92
C LEU A 13 -2.44 -11.88 13.73
N SER A 14 -1.54 -10.88 13.86
CA SER A 14 -0.69 -10.46 12.74
C SER A 14 0.30 -11.55 12.28
N PRO A 15 1.02 -12.25 13.18
CA PRO A 15 1.94 -13.33 12.77
C PRO A 15 1.23 -14.47 12.03
N TRP A 16 0.02 -14.82 12.45
CA TRP A 16 -0.80 -15.85 11.79
C TRP A 16 -1.17 -15.45 10.36
N ARG A 17 -1.58 -14.21 10.13
CA ARG A 17 -1.91 -13.72 8.79
C ARG A 17 -0.69 -13.68 7.88
N VAL A 18 0.46 -13.25 8.41
CA VAL A 18 1.73 -13.27 7.68
C VAL A 18 2.10 -14.69 7.26
N LEU A 19 1.93 -15.67 8.16
CA LEU A 19 2.16 -17.08 7.85
C LEU A 19 1.24 -17.56 6.73
N LEU A 20 -0.06 -17.28 6.81
CA LEU A 20 -1.02 -17.63 5.76
C LEU A 20 -0.64 -17.03 4.42
N LEU A 21 -0.31 -15.75 4.37
CA LEU A 21 0.10 -15.10 3.13
C LEU A 21 1.33 -15.78 2.51
N ARG A 22 2.33 -16.15 3.33
CA ARG A 22 3.50 -16.91 2.87
C ARG A 22 3.11 -18.27 2.30
N LEU A 23 2.23 -19.02 2.98
CA LEU A 23 1.76 -20.33 2.51
C LEU A 23 1.03 -20.23 1.17
N PHE A 24 0.34 -19.11 0.92
CA PHE A 24 -0.31 -18.83 -0.35
C PHE A 24 0.56 -18.07 -1.36
N GLY A 25 1.88 -18.07 -1.16
CA GLY A 25 2.85 -17.62 -2.16
C GLY A 25 3.29 -16.16 -2.07
N ALA A 26 2.86 -15.40 -1.05
CA ALA A 26 3.36 -14.04 -0.86
C ALA A 26 4.86 -14.05 -0.47
N ARG A 27 5.62 -13.15 -1.08
CA ARG A 27 6.99 -12.89 -0.68
C ARG A 27 7.01 -11.88 0.46
N ILE A 28 7.44 -12.31 1.63
CA ILE A 28 7.41 -11.48 2.84
C ILE A 28 8.79 -11.45 3.48
N GLU A 29 9.32 -10.25 3.67
CA GLU A 29 10.60 -9.96 4.30
C GLU A 29 10.40 -9.32 5.67
N GLY A 30 11.24 -9.67 6.65
CA GLY A 30 11.19 -9.11 8.00
C GLY A 30 9.86 -9.34 8.71
N THR A 31 9.36 -8.30 9.36
CA THR A 31 8.21 -8.34 10.27
C THR A 31 7.11 -7.34 9.88
N PRO A 32 6.42 -7.50 8.73
CA PRO A 32 5.32 -6.62 8.37
C PRO A 32 4.13 -6.80 9.31
N PHE A 33 3.29 -5.78 9.37
CA PHE A 33 2.00 -5.83 10.05
C PHE A 33 0.88 -6.00 9.04
N VAL A 34 0.05 -7.03 9.21
CA VAL A 34 -1.15 -7.26 8.39
C VAL A 34 -2.36 -7.37 9.31
N ALA A 35 -3.23 -6.38 9.26
CA ALA A 35 -4.44 -6.38 10.08
C ALA A 35 -5.37 -7.54 9.76
N SER A 36 -6.12 -8.03 10.75
CA SER A 36 -7.04 -9.16 10.58
C SER A 36 -8.12 -8.91 9.52
N SER A 37 -8.54 -7.67 9.34
CA SER A 37 -9.54 -7.25 8.35
C SER A 37 -8.95 -6.75 7.03
N ALA A 38 -7.62 -6.78 6.85
CA ALA A 38 -7.01 -6.50 5.56
C ALA A 38 -7.32 -7.63 4.56
N ILE A 39 -7.64 -7.27 3.32
CA ILE A 39 -7.99 -8.23 2.25
C ILE A 39 -6.86 -8.24 1.23
N VAL A 40 -6.37 -9.44 0.91
CA VAL A 40 -5.41 -9.66 -0.18
C VAL A 40 -6.00 -10.68 -1.13
N LYS A 41 -6.19 -10.32 -2.39
CA LYS A 41 -6.86 -11.19 -3.37
C LYS A 41 -5.92 -12.26 -3.94
N MET A 42 -4.71 -11.85 -4.34
CA MET A 42 -3.72 -12.74 -4.98
C MET A 42 -2.41 -12.73 -4.18
N PRO A 43 -2.29 -13.52 -3.09
CA PRO A 43 -1.10 -13.51 -2.25
C PRO A 43 0.21 -13.76 -3.03
N TRP A 44 0.20 -14.62 -4.03
CA TRP A 44 1.36 -14.95 -4.88
C TRP A 44 1.86 -13.78 -5.74
N GLN A 45 1.09 -12.71 -5.85
CA GLN A 45 1.47 -11.46 -6.52
C GLN A 45 1.87 -10.35 -5.53
N LEU A 46 1.94 -10.66 -4.23
CA LEU A 46 2.23 -9.69 -3.18
C LEU A 46 3.66 -9.81 -2.67
N VAL A 47 4.35 -8.67 -2.58
CA VAL A 47 5.60 -8.51 -1.86
C VAL A 47 5.38 -7.54 -0.71
N LEU A 48 5.69 -7.96 0.52
CA LEU A 48 5.74 -7.10 1.70
C LEU A 48 7.16 -7.11 2.26
N GLU A 49 7.79 -5.95 2.32
CA GLU A 49 9.10 -5.79 2.92
C GLU A 49 9.01 -5.49 4.42
N ASP A 50 10.20 -5.41 5.08
CA ASP A 50 10.28 -5.26 6.52
C ASP A 50 9.47 -4.08 7.05
N ARG A 51 8.66 -4.34 8.07
CA ARG A 51 7.77 -3.35 8.73
C ARG A 51 6.78 -2.65 7.81
N ALA A 52 6.51 -3.19 6.62
CA ALA A 52 5.38 -2.75 5.83
C ALA A 52 4.07 -2.96 6.60
N CYS A 53 3.11 -2.05 6.44
CA CYS A 53 1.86 -2.08 7.19
C CYS A 53 0.66 -2.11 6.25
N LEU A 54 -0.17 -3.14 6.38
CA LEU A 54 -1.51 -3.22 5.82
C LEU A 54 -2.53 -3.03 6.95
N ALA A 55 -3.10 -1.83 7.03
CA ALA A 55 -4.01 -1.43 8.11
C ALA A 55 -5.42 -2.05 7.98
N PRO A 56 -6.26 -1.96 9.02
CA PRO A 56 -7.60 -2.54 9.01
C PRO A 56 -8.45 -2.09 7.83
N GLY A 57 -9.10 -3.05 7.18
CA GLY A 57 -10.02 -2.80 6.09
C GLY A 57 -9.39 -2.37 4.77
N CYS A 58 -8.05 -2.27 4.67
CA CYS A 58 -7.44 -2.05 3.36
C CYS A 58 -7.64 -3.27 2.46
N GLU A 59 -7.80 -3.03 1.17
CA GLU A 59 -7.95 -4.08 0.17
C GLU A 59 -6.84 -3.98 -0.87
N VAL A 60 -6.09 -5.08 -1.02
CA VAL A 60 -5.09 -5.26 -2.06
C VAL A 60 -5.73 -6.13 -3.15
N TYR A 61 -6.34 -5.46 -4.14
CA TYR A 61 -6.91 -6.08 -5.33
C TYR A 61 -5.83 -6.20 -6.40
N ASN A 62 -4.89 -7.11 -6.18
CA ASN A 62 -3.64 -7.22 -6.93
C ASN A 62 -3.74 -8.26 -8.06
N LEU A 63 -4.49 -7.97 -9.10
CA LEU A 63 -4.51 -8.78 -10.32
C LEU A 63 -3.19 -8.74 -11.09
N GLY A 64 -2.35 -7.75 -10.82
CA GLY A 64 -0.94 -7.65 -11.18
C GLY A 64 -0.05 -7.60 -9.95
N PRO A 65 1.29 -7.56 -10.12
CA PRO A 65 2.23 -7.46 -9.00
C PRO A 65 1.93 -6.28 -8.08
N CYS A 66 1.97 -6.50 -6.77
CA CYS A 66 1.85 -5.44 -5.77
C CYS A 66 3.03 -5.52 -4.81
N ILE A 67 3.78 -4.44 -4.70
CA ILE A 67 4.98 -4.36 -3.87
C ILE A 67 4.77 -3.25 -2.83
N VAL A 68 4.85 -3.58 -1.56
CA VAL A 68 4.84 -2.62 -0.45
C VAL A 68 6.21 -2.69 0.21
N ARG A 69 6.99 -1.64 -0.02
CA ARG A 69 8.38 -1.53 0.43
C ARG A 69 8.49 -1.33 1.93
N ALA A 70 9.72 -1.41 2.42
CA ALA A 70 10.02 -1.34 3.85
C ALA A 70 9.40 -0.11 4.53
N ARG A 71 8.79 -0.30 5.69
CA ARG A 71 8.17 0.74 6.54
C ARG A 71 7.06 1.56 5.88
N ALA A 72 6.64 1.19 4.66
CA ALA A 72 5.50 1.83 4.04
C ALA A 72 4.21 1.49 4.80
N THR A 73 3.27 2.43 4.84
CA THR A 73 1.99 2.27 5.50
C THR A 73 0.85 2.44 4.51
N VAL A 74 0.07 1.39 4.35
CA VAL A 74 -1.22 1.41 3.67
C VAL A 74 -2.29 1.53 4.74
N ALA A 75 -2.86 2.73 4.90
CA ALA A 75 -3.79 3.04 5.98
C ALA A 75 -5.17 2.38 5.80
N GLN A 76 -6.07 2.65 6.74
CA GLN A 76 -7.39 1.99 6.82
C GLN A 76 -8.22 2.24 5.57
N TYR A 77 -8.85 1.18 5.08
CA TYR A 77 -9.79 1.23 3.95
C TYR A 77 -9.17 1.76 2.64
N VAL A 78 -7.85 1.74 2.50
CA VAL A 78 -7.18 2.01 1.22
C VAL A 78 -7.52 0.89 0.24
N TYR A 79 -7.76 1.26 -1.01
CA TYR A 79 -7.96 0.32 -2.10
C TYR A 79 -6.78 0.38 -3.09
N LEU A 80 -5.97 -0.67 -3.13
CA LEU A 80 -4.91 -0.84 -4.13
C LEU A 80 -5.50 -1.62 -5.31
N CYS A 81 -5.90 -0.89 -6.36
CA CYS A 81 -6.59 -1.44 -7.52
C CYS A 81 -5.61 -1.87 -8.60
N GLY A 82 -5.21 -3.14 -8.63
CA GLY A 82 -4.27 -3.69 -9.62
C GLY A 82 -4.91 -4.12 -10.95
N GLY A 83 -6.19 -3.86 -11.17
CA GLY A 83 -6.90 -4.27 -12.38
C GLY A 83 -8.02 -3.33 -12.77
N THR A 84 -8.24 -3.22 -14.07
CA THR A 84 -9.33 -2.47 -14.70
C THR A 84 -9.71 -3.15 -16.01
N HIS A 85 -10.57 -2.51 -16.82
CA HIS A 85 -10.91 -2.96 -18.17
C HIS A 85 -10.45 -1.95 -19.21
N ASP A 86 -10.04 -2.45 -20.38
CA ASP A 86 -9.77 -1.59 -21.52
C ASP A 86 -11.10 -1.15 -22.15
N LEU A 87 -11.48 0.08 -21.84
CA LEU A 87 -12.75 0.67 -22.28
C LEU A 87 -12.73 1.10 -23.75
N SER A 88 -11.58 1.01 -24.44
CA SER A 88 -11.48 1.31 -25.88
C SER A 88 -11.93 0.15 -26.75
N ARG A 89 -12.16 -1.02 -26.16
CA ARG A 89 -12.56 -2.25 -26.85
C ARG A 89 -13.93 -2.72 -26.39
N GLU A 90 -14.76 -3.16 -27.33
CA GLU A 90 -16.13 -3.60 -27.04
C GLU A 90 -16.18 -4.80 -26.08
N GLU A 91 -15.21 -5.71 -26.17
CA GLU A 91 -15.11 -6.89 -25.32
C GLU A 91 -14.66 -6.58 -23.88
N LEU A 92 -14.29 -5.31 -23.59
CA LEU A 92 -13.81 -4.85 -22.29
C LEU A 92 -12.76 -5.79 -21.66
N PRO A 93 -11.67 -6.14 -22.38
CA PRO A 93 -10.70 -7.08 -21.83
C PRO A 93 -10.10 -6.57 -20.54
N LEU A 94 -9.78 -7.49 -19.64
CA LEU A 94 -9.10 -7.16 -18.39
C LEU A 94 -7.73 -6.55 -18.66
N ALA A 95 -7.47 -5.39 -18.07
CA ALA A 95 -6.17 -4.73 -18.06
C ALA A 95 -5.63 -4.71 -16.63
N THR A 96 -4.40 -5.14 -16.43
CA THR A 96 -3.76 -5.17 -15.12
C THR A 96 -2.52 -4.29 -15.11
N GLY A 97 -2.16 -3.76 -13.95
CA GLY A 97 -0.95 -2.98 -13.78
C GLY A 97 -0.32 -3.24 -12.42
N ALA A 98 1.02 -3.24 -12.39
CA ALA A 98 1.75 -3.36 -11.14
C ALA A 98 1.55 -2.11 -10.28
N ILE A 99 1.44 -2.30 -8.96
CA ILE A 99 1.44 -1.19 -7.99
C ILE A 99 2.69 -1.32 -7.13
N GLU A 100 3.43 -0.23 -6.98
CA GLU A 100 4.58 -0.17 -6.10
C GLU A 100 4.43 0.99 -5.10
N ILE A 101 4.49 0.67 -3.82
CA ILE A 101 4.50 1.63 -2.72
C ILE A 101 5.93 1.69 -2.18
N GLY A 102 6.60 2.82 -2.36
CA GLY A 102 7.98 3.04 -1.98
C GLY A 102 8.21 2.97 -0.47
N ALA A 103 9.46 2.74 -0.07
CA ALA A 103 9.83 2.69 1.34
C ALA A 103 9.43 3.99 2.07
N ASP A 104 9.03 3.88 3.35
CA ASP A 104 8.59 5.01 4.17
C ASP A 104 7.41 5.82 3.61
N ALA A 105 6.78 5.39 2.53
CA ALA A 105 5.60 6.04 1.99
C ALA A 105 4.37 5.84 2.90
N PHE A 106 3.46 6.80 2.87
CA PHE A 106 2.23 6.75 3.64
C PHE A 106 1.02 6.98 2.72
N ILE A 107 0.16 5.98 2.64
CA ILE A 107 -1.08 6.06 1.88
C ILE A 107 -2.21 6.33 2.85
N GLY A 108 -2.78 7.53 2.78
CA GLY A 108 -3.85 8.00 3.67
C GLY A 108 -5.13 7.18 3.57
N ALA A 109 -5.89 7.14 4.66
CA ALA A 109 -7.11 6.33 4.75
C ALA A 109 -8.09 6.60 3.60
N LYS A 110 -8.72 5.52 3.09
CA LYS A 110 -9.70 5.57 1.99
C LYS A 110 -9.14 6.10 0.66
N ALA A 111 -7.84 6.19 0.48
CA ALA A 111 -7.27 6.50 -0.83
C ALA A 111 -7.42 5.30 -1.78
N ILE A 112 -7.45 5.60 -3.06
CA ILE A 112 -7.49 4.61 -4.15
C ILE A 112 -6.22 4.79 -4.97
N VAL A 113 -5.50 3.70 -5.24
CA VAL A 113 -4.33 3.68 -6.12
C VAL A 113 -4.68 2.85 -7.34
N LEU A 114 -4.59 3.45 -8.53
CA LEU A 114 -4.97 2.79 -9.78
C LEU A 114 -3.86 1.89 -10.35
N PRO A 115 -4.19 1.00 -11.31
CA PRO A 115 -3.24 0.07 -11.90
C PRO A 115 -2.06 0.79 -12.56
N GLY A 116 -0.86 0.25 -12.38
CA GLY A 116 0.36 0.77 -13.00
C GLY A 116 1.03 1.92 -12.24
N VAL A 117 0.48 2.34 -11.11
CA VAL A 117 0.99 3.49 -10.35
C VAL A 117 2.15 3.09 -9.44
N ARG A 118 3.20 3.91 -9.46
CA ARG A 118 4.31 3.87 -8.50
C ARG A 118 4.24 5.09 -7.58
N ILE A 119 4.28 4.84 -6.28
CA ILE A 119 4.39 5.87 -5.25
C ILE A 119 5.82 5.85 -4.71
N GLY A 120 6.52 6.95 -4.86
CA GLY A 120 7.94 7.09 -4.53
C GLY A 120 8.22 6.95 -3.04
N GLU A 121 9.50 6.72 -2.71
CA GLU A 121 9.99 6.65 -1.34
C GLU A 121 9.59 7.89 -0.54
N GLY A 122 9.13 7.69 0.69
CA GLY A 122 8.73 8.78 1.56
C GLY A 122 7.55 9.62 1.09
N ALA A 123 6.92 9.31 -0.03
CA ALA A 123 5.75 10.07 -0.49
C ALA A 123 4.55 9.90 0.46
N VAL A 124 3.68 10.89 0.49
CA VAL A 124 2.44 10.88 1.28
C VAL A 124 1.26 11.10 0.36
N ILE A 125 0.30 10.19 0.43
CA ILE A 125 -0.99 10.36 -0.24
C ILE A 125 -2.04 10.78 0.79
N GLY A 126 -2.70 11.90 0.53
CA GLY A 126 -3.78 12.41 1.38
C GLY A 126 -4.96 11.44 1.45
N ALA A 127 -5.66 11.43 2.59
CA ALA A 127 -6.85 10.59 2.76
C ALA A 127 -7.92 10.88 1.70
N GLY A 128 -8.60 9.83 1.22
CA GLY A 128 -9.66 9.94 0.22
C GLY A 128 -9.20 10.31 -1.19
N SER A 129 -7.90 10.32 -1.46
CA SER A 129 -7.34 10.67 -2.77
C SER A 129 -7.47 9.52 -3.78
N VAL A 130 -7.53 9.87 -5.06
CA VAL A 130 -7.48 8.90 -6.17
C VAL A 130 -6.20 9.11 -6.96
N VAL A 131 -5.24 8.19 -6.80
CA VAL A 131 -3.92 8.27 -7.43
C VAL A 131 -3.96 7.59 -8.79
N THR A 132 -3.87 8.39 -9.84
CA THR A 132 -3.99 7.97 -11.23
C THR A 132 -2.66 7.97 -11.99
N LYS A 133 -1.60 8.53 -11.39
CA LYS A 133 -0.25 8.66 -11.96
C LYS A 133 0.79 8.46 -10.89
N ASP A 134 2.02 8.19 -11.30
CA ASP A 134 3.16 8.10 -10.40
C ASP A 134 3.31 9.34 -9.54
N VAL A 135 3.77 9.14 -8.32
CA VAL A 135 4.06 10.21 -7.35
C VAL A 135 5.54 10.15 -7.01
N ASP A 136 6.23 11.28 -7.18
CA ASP A 136 7.65 11.39 -6.93
C ASP A 136 8.02 11.14 -5.46
N PRO A 137 9.24 10.67 -5.17
CA PRO A 137 9.72 10.53 -3.80
C PRO A 137 9.58 11.84 -3.00
N TRP A 138 9.32 11.71 -1.71
CA TRP A 138 9.22 12.82 -0.74
C TRP A 138 8.22 13.91 -1.13
N THR A 139 7.20 13.54 -1.87
CA THR A 139 6.12 14.42 -2.33
C THR A 139 4.84 14.13 -1.56
N ILE A 140 4.10 15.17 -1.19
CA ILE A 140 2.73 15.08 -0.68
C ILE A 140 1.79 15.29 -1.86
N ALA A 141 0.93 14.32 -2.13
CA ALA A 141 -0.09 14.40 -3.18
C ALA A 141 -1.48 14.15 -2.60
N ALA A 142 -2.47 14.88 -3.06
CA ALA A 142 -3.85 14.72 -2.60
C ALA A 142 -4.87 15.12 -3.66
N GLY A 143 -6.10 14.66 -3.47
CA GLY A 143 -7.26 15.01 -4.30
C GLY A 143 -7.74 13.90 -5.23
N ASN A 144 -8.72 14.21 -6.07
CA ASN A 144 -9.24 13.34 -7.12
C ASN A 144 -9.36 14.11 -8.46
N PRO A 145 -8.47 13.85 -9.44
CA PRO A 145 -7.28 13.01 -9.32
C PRO A 145 -6.23 13.64 -8.36
N ALA A 146 -5.44 12.79 -7.70
CA ALA A 146 -4.38 13.27 -6.82
C ALA A 146 -3.32 14.05 -7.59
N LYS A 147 -2.93 15.20 -7.02
CA LYS A 147 -1.89 16.08 -7.57
C LYS A 147 -0.87 16.42 -6.47
N PRO A 148 0.40 16.64 -6.81
CA PRO A 148 1.36 17.17 -5.87
C PRO A 148 0.88 18.47 -5.23
N ILE A 149 0.96 18.58 -3.90
CA ILE A 149 0.60 19.77 -3.13
C ILE A 149 1.77 20.36 -2.36
N GLY A 150 2.88 19.63 -2.27
CA GLY A 150 4.11 20.10 -1.65
C GLY A 150 5.11 18.99 -1.38
N PRO A 151 6.32 19.36 -0.97
CA PRO A 151 7.32 18.39 -0.53
C PRO A 151 7.00 17.87 0.87
N ARG A 152 7.37 16.62 1.15
CA ARG A 152 7.44 16.08 2.51
C ARG A 152 8.83 16.33 3.06
N GLU A 153 8.93 17.00 4.21
CA GLU A 153 10.20 17.11 4.93
C GLU A 153 10.67 15.72 5.39
N HIS A 154 11.97 15.44 5.25
CA HIS A 154 12.55 14.24 5.82
C HIS A 154 12.36 14.23 7.34
N PRO A 155 11.94 13.09 7.93
CA PRO A 155 11.85 12.99 9.39
C PRO A 155 13.20 13.32 10.01
N ARG A 156 13.23 14.27 10.96
CA ARG A 156 14.44 14.56 11.71
C ARG A 156 14.81 13.33 12.55
N ALA A 157 16.10 13.01 12.61
CA ALA A 157 16.57 12.00 13.55
C ALA A 157 16.12 12.37 14.98
N PRO A 158 15.71 11.39 15.80
CA PRO A 158 15.37 11.68 17.19
C PRO A 158 16.60 12.33 17.86
N ARG A 159 16.36 13.45 18.57
CA ARG A 159 17.37 14.11 19.39
C ARG A 159 17.69 13.27 20.62
#